data_7c4e6318e33499e229991693dfa631a2
#
_entry.id   7c4e6318e33499e229991693dfa631a2
#
_cell.length_a   1.000
_cell.length_b   1.000
_cell.length_c   1.000
_cell.angle_alpha   90.00
_cell.angle_beta   90.00
_cell.angle_gamma   90.00
#
_symmetry.space_group_name_H-M   'P 1'
#
loop_
_entity.id
_entity.type
_entity.pdbx_description
1 polymer ?
#
loop_
_entity_poly.entity_id
_entity_poly.type
_entity_poly.pdbx_seq_one_letter_code
_entity_poly.pdbx_strand_id
1 'polypeptide(L)'
;MRRLLPLLLLSMLLLGCAGRAAAPTVGPAVSASPSAAASPSGSFLSVEKAALAYSAVADPYNTAIDAAHARYATRQTLEDHQRYWGLLARADKAFIDGIRKIAFPPELQGDADVLIKADTAFQERARAVARARSLAEVISLSAAANDAADVVTAKAAILRKGLDLGY
;
A
#
# COMPACT_ATOMS: atom_id res chain seq x y z
N MET A 1 -18.18 31.47 -2.15
CA MET A 1 -17.10 32.18 -2.86
C MET A 1 -16.22 31.19 -3.55
N ARG A 2 -16.36 31.05 -4.85
CA ARG A 2 -15.61 30.14 -5.73
C ARG A 2 -14.21 30.72 -5.95
N ARG A 3 -13.17 29.94 -5.67
CA ARG A 3 -11.81 30.24 -6.17
C ARG A 3 -11.36 29.08 -7.08
N LEU A 4 -11.30 29.45 -8.36
CA LEU A 4 -10.74 28.65 -9.46
C LEU A 4 -9.24 28.54 -9.32
N LEU A 5 -8.73 27.29 -9.49
CA LEU A 5 -7.33 27.02 -9.70
C LEU A 5 -6.94 27.25 -11.16
N PRO A 6 -5.73 27.66 -11.44
CA PRO A 6 -5.17 27.50 -12.78
C PRO A 6 -4.32 26.24 -12.90
N LEU A 7 -4.62 25.50 -13.95
CA LEU A 7 -3.77 24.49 -14.58
C LEU A 7 -2.39 25.07 -14.89
N LEU A 8 -1.33 24.34 -14.54
CA LEU A 8 0.00 24.55 -15.11
C LEU A 8 0.49 23.22 -15.69
N LEU A 9 0.29 23.13 -17.01
CA LEU A 9 1.00 22.24 -17.91
C LEU A 9 2.48 22.64 -17.95
N LEU A 10 3.38 21.69 -17.73
CA LEU A 10 4.77 21.84 -18.15
C LEU A 10 5.24 20.58 -18.85
N SER A 11 5.23 20.65 -20.17
CA SER A 11 5.87 19.74 -21.10
C SER A 11 7.35 20.09 -21.24
N MET A 12 8.24 19.09 -21.21
CA MET A 12 9.57 19.12 -21.87
C MET A 12 9.96 17.68 -22.17
N LEU A 13 9.92 17.27 -23.41
CA LEU A 13 10.87 17.27 -24.52
C LEU A 13 12.25 16.72 -24.15
N LEU A 14 12.49 15.49 -24.63
CA LEU A 14 13.36 15.01 -25.72
C LEU A 14 14.85 15.39 -25.65
N LEU A 15 15.65 14.40 -25.89
CA LEU A 15 16.76 14.14 -26.82
C LEU A 15 17.63 13.07 -26.17
N GLY A 16 17.88 11.87 -26.67
CA GLY A 16 18.36 11.55 -28.01
C GLY A 16 19.89 11.49 -28.00
N CYS A 17 20.49 10.27 -27.88
CA CYS A 17 21.81 10.03 -28.45
C CYS A 17 21.98 8.53 -28.74
N ALA A 18 22.08 8.26 -30.02
CA ALA A 18 22.54 7.02 -30.59
C ALA A 18 24.09 6.94 -30.49
N GLY A 19 24.61 5.76 -30.20
CA GLY A 19 26.06 5.48 -30.16
C GLY A 19 26.31 3.99 -30.34
N ARG A 20 26.31 3.55 -31.52
CA ARG A 20 27.39 2.95 -32.34
C ARG A 20 27.91 1.58 -31.90
N ALA A 21 27.67 0.66 -32.82
CA ALA A 21 28.10 -0.73 -32.88
C ALA A 21 29.62 -0.94 -32.77
N ALA A 22 30.02 -2.00 -32.11
CA ALA A 22 31.23 -2.74 -32.34
C ALA A 22 30.92 -4.22 -32.38
N ALA A 23 31.24 -4.88 -33.45
CA ALA A 23 31.03 -6.29 -33.75
C ALA A 23 32.24 -7.17 -33.28
N PRO A 24 32.24 -8.47 -33.51
CA PRO A 24 32.26 -9.50 -32.49
C PRO A 24 33.63 -10.18 -32.39
N THR A 25 33.97 -10.67 -31.22
CA THR A 25 35.04 -11.65 -31.08
C THR A 25 34.45 -12.97 -30.68
N VAL A 26 34.53 -13.93 -31.58
CA VAL A 26 34.14 -15.33 -31.38
C VAL A 26 35.18 -16.00 -30.48
N GLY A 27 34.81 -16.39 -29.28
CA GLY A 27 35.57 -17.29 -28.41
C GLY A 27 34.76 -18.57 -28.17
N PRO A 28 35.39 -19.74 -27.98
CA PRO A 28 34.68 -21.03 -27.99
C PRO A 28 33.77 -21.21 -26.81
N ALA A 29 32.57 -21.72 -27.12
CA ALA A 29 31.51 -22.07 -26.17
C ALA A 29 31.96 -23.14 -25.17
N VAL A 30 32.07 -22.73 -23.91
CA VAL A 30 31.99 -23.66 -22.80
C VAL A 30 30.53 -23.77 -22.45
N SER A 31 29.91 -24.89 -22.81
CA SER A 31 28.56 -25.26 -22.32
C SER A 31 28.58 -25.46 -20.83
N ALA A 32 28.36 -24.40 -20.07
CA ALA A 32 27.92 -24.51 -18.68
C ALA A 32 26.40 -24.74 -18.70
N SER A 33 25.98 -25.97 -18.44
CA SER A 33 24.58 -26.26 -18.09
C SER A 33 24.13 -25.27 -17.00
N PRO A 34 23.05 -24.53 -17.18
CA PRO A 34 22.48 -23.77 -16.09
C PRO A 34 21.99 -24.76 -15.04
N SER A 35 22.70 -24.81 -13.91
CA SER A 35 22.21 -25.44 -12.70
C SER A 35 20.86 -24.80 -12.40
N ALA A 36 19.79 -25.57 -12.58
CA ALA A 36 18.45 -25.15 -12.21
C ALA A 36 18.50 -24.77 -10.73
N ALA A 37 18.50 -23.46 -10.49
CA ALA A 37 18.29 -22.94 -9.14
C ALA A 37 16.95 -23.50 -8.68
N ALA A 38 16.98 -24.31 -7.61
CA ALA A 38 15.79 -24.84 -6.99
C ALA A 38 14.88 -23.66 -6.62
N SER A 39 13.80 -23.48 -7.36
CA SER A 39 12.75 -22.53 -7.01
C SER A 39 12.26 -22.88 -5.60
N PRO A 40 12.13 -21.92 -4.69
CA PRO A 40 11.57 -22.20 -3.37
C PRO A 40 10.16 -22.80 -3.58
N SER A 41 9.96 -24.03 -3.12
CA SER A 41 8.70 -24.77 -3.21
C SER A 41 7.66 -24.20 -2.21
N GLY A 42 7.41 -22.92 -2.24
CA GLY A 42 6.25 -22.30 -1.64
C GLY A 42 5.14 -22.30 -2.71
N SER A 43 4.07 -23.04 -2.49
CA SER A 43 2.93 -23.01 -3.42
C SER A 43 2.25 -21.66 -3.36
N PHE A 44 2.53 -20.79 -4.32
CA PHE A 44 1.81 -19.54 -4.50
C PHE A 44 0.34 -19.82 -4.86
N LEU A 45 -0.55 -18.94 -4.44
CA LEU A 45 -1.96 -19.00 -4.84
C LEU A 45 -2.12 -18.55 -6.32
N SER A 46 -3.15 -19.04 -6.99
CA SER A 46 -3.60 -18.40 -8.23
C SER A 46 -4.16 -17.00 -7.93
N VAL A 47 -4.20 -16.12 -8.94
CA VAL A 47 -4.76 -14.75 -8.80
C VAL A 47 -6.17 -14.81 -8.19
N GLU A 48 -7.04 -15.68 -8.67
CA GLU A 48 -8.40 -15.86 -8.14
C GLU A 48 -8.43 -16.24 -6.65
N LYS A 49 -7.59 -17.21 -6.23
CA LYS A 49 -7.50 -17.61 -4.83
C LYS A 49 -6.90 -16.51 -3.95
N ALA A 50 -5.92 -15.79 -4.47
CA ALA A 50 -5.33 -14.65 -3.79
C ALA A 50 -6.34 -13.50 -3.65
N ALA A 51 -7.19 -13.25 -4.66
CA ALA A 51 -8.27 -12.29 -4.63
C ALA A 51 -9.30 -12.62 -3.53
N LEU A 52 -9.74 -13.88 -3.45
CA LEU A 52 -10.65 -14.34 -2.39
C LEU A 52 -10.00 -14.18 -1.00
N ALA A 53 -8.73 -14.56 -0.85
CA ALA A 53 -8.01 -14.41 0.41
C ALA A 53 -7.83 -12.95 0.80
N TYR A 54 -7.53 -12.06 -0.16
CA TYR A 54 -7.45 -10.61 0.05
C TYR A 54 -8.80 -10.04 0.51
N SER A 55 -9.90 -10.37 -0.18
CA SER A 55 -11.23 -9.89 0.19
C SER A 55 -11.62 -10.35 1.60
N ALA A 56 -11.31 -11.59 1.97
CA ALA A 56 -11.56 -12.09 3.33
C ALA A 56 -10.83 -11.32 4.44
N VAL A 57 -9.71 -10.66 4.11
CA VAL A 57 -8.95 -9.78 5.03
C VAL A 57 -9.45 -8.34 4.93
N ALA A 58 -9.76 -7.85 3.72
CA ALA A 58 -10.14 -6.47 3.46
C ALA A 58 -11.56 -6.15 3.96
N ASP A 59 -12.53 -7.06 3.85
CA ASP A 59 -13.91 -6.81 4.24
C ASP A 59 -14.08 -6.51 5.75
N PRO A 60 -13.50 -7.30 6.67
CA PRO A 60 -13.52 -6.96 8.09
C PRO A 60 -12.80 -5.64 8.41
N TYR A 61 -11.71 -5.34 7.70
CA TYR A 61 -10.99 -4.08 7.83
C TYR A 61 -11.88 -2.90 7.45
N ASN A 62 -12.48 -2.92 6.25
CA ASN A 62 -13.37 -1.86 5.77
C ASN A 62 -14.55 -1.67 6.74
N THR A 63 -15.17 -2.77 7.19
CA THR A 63 -16.27 -2.72 8.17
C THR A 63 -15.84 -2.03 9.47
N ALA A 64 -14.65 -2.32 9.97
CA ALA A 64 -14.13 -1.70 11.19
C ALA A 64 -13.83 -0.21 11.02
N ILE A 65 -13.30 0.18 9.84
CA ILE A 65 -13.05 1.58 9.48
C ILE A 65 -14.36 2.36 9.38
N ASP A 66 -15.36 1.83 8.67
CA ASP A 66 -16.68 2.46 8.51
C ASP A 66 -17.39 2.63 9.86
N ALA A 67 -17.33 1.61 10.71
CA ALA A 67 -17.87 1.68 12.06
C ALA A 67 -17.17 2.75 12.92
N ALA A 68 -15.85 2.90 12.80
CA ALA A 68 -15.10 3.93 13.49
C ALA A 68 -15.47 5.32 12.97
N HIS A 69 -15.58 5.51 11.65
CA HIS A 69 -16.04 6.77 11.05
C HIS A 69 -17.43 7.15 11.50
N ALA A 70 -18.39 6.22 11.44
CA ALA A 70 -19.77 6.47 11.87
C ALA A 70 -19.86 6.84 13.36
N ARG A 71 -19.15 6.09 14.22
CA ARG A 71 -19.19 6.30 15.68
C ARG A 71 -18.57 7.63 16.10
N TYR A 72 -17.55 8.07 15.40
CA TYR A 72 -16.76 9.26 15.76
C TYR A 72 -16.87 10.38 14.71
N ALA A 73 -17.97 10.43 13.96
CA ALA A 73 -18.20 11.46 12.94
C ALA A 73 -18.10 12.89 13.50
N THR A 74 -18.55 13.10 14.74
CA THR A 74 -18.58 14.40 15.43
C THR A 74 -17.60 14.47 16.60
N ARG A 75 -16.37 13.98 16.39
CA ARG A 75 -15.30 14.02 17.42
C ARG A 75 -15.07 15.43 17.92
N GLN A 76 -15.29 15.68 19.19
CA GLN A 76 -15.12 16.99 19.82
C GLN A 76 -14.12 16.98 20.97
N THR A 77 -13.91 15.81 21.58
CA THR A 77 -13.01 15.67 22.73
C THR A 77 -11.69 15.02 22.35
N LEU A 78 -10.66 15.27 23.15
CA LEU A 78 -9.38 14.59 23.01
C LEU A 78 -9.55 13.07 23.09
N GLU A 79 -10.39 12.61 24.01
CA GLU A 79 -10.65 11.18 24.20
C GLU A 79 -11.31 10.54 22.97
N ASP A 80 -12.26 11.23 22.32
CA ASP A 80 -12.89 10.74 21.09
C ASP A 80 -11.86 10.59 19.96
N HIS A 81 -10.96 11.55 19.81
CA HIS A 81 -9.87 11.47 18.85
C HIS A 81 -8.93 10.30 19.17
N GLN A 82 -8.50 10.17 20.43
CA GLN A 82 -7.63 9.07 20.84
C GLN A 82 -8.27 7.71 20.56
N ARG A 83 -9.55 7.55 20.90
CA ARG A 83 -10.33 6.32 20.65
C ARG A 83 -10.49 6.02 19.18
N TYR A 84 -10.84 7.03 18.37
CA TYR A 84 -10.97 6.89 16.93
C TYR A 84 -9.66 6.39 16.29
N TRP A 85 -8.57 7.11 16.47
CA TRP A 85 -7.28 6.76 15.90
C TRP A 85 -6.73 5.43 16.44
N GLY A 86 -7.04 5.11 17.69
CA GLY A 86 -6.72 3.82 18.27
C GLY A 86 -7.50 2.65 17.65
N LEU A 87 -8.75 2.88 17.21
CA LEU A 87 -9.52 1.87 16.44
C LEU A 87 -8.92 1.66 15.06
N LEU A 88 -8.61 2.75 14.34
CA LEU A 88 -7.97 2.67 13.02
C LEU A 88 -6.65 1.89 13.10
N ALA A 89 -5.77 2.22 14.04
CA ALA A 89 -4.48 1.54 14.20
C ALA A 89 -4.61 0.04 14.54
N ARG A 90 -5.69 -0.38 15.22
CA ARG A 90 -5.95 -1.80 15.49
C ARG A 90 -6.50 -2.53 14.27
N ALA A 91 -7.42 -1.91 13.54
CA ALA A 91 -7.96 -2.47 12.30
C ALA A 91 -6.83 -2.69 11.29
N ASP A 92 -5.96 -1.70 11.14
CA ASP A 92 -4.81 -1.71 10.26
C ASP A 92 -3.80 -2.81 10.64
N LYS A 93 -3.53 -2.98 11.94
CA LYS A 93 -2.69 -4.10 12.39
C LYS A 93 -3.27 -5.46 11.97
N ALA A 94 -4.55 -5.66 12.14
CA ALA A 94 -5.21 -6.91 11.78
C ALA A 94 -5.15 -7.15 10.26
N PHE A 95 -5.33 -6.09 9.47
CA PHE A 95 -5.20 -6.13 8.01
C PHE A 95 -3.79 -6.51 7.59
N ILE A 96 -2.76 -5.83 8.08
CA ILE A 96 -1.34 -6.14 7.81
C ILE A 96 -1.02 -7.61 8.15
N ASP A 97 -1.44 -8.07 9.35
CA ASP A 97 -1.21 -9.43 9.79
C ASP A 97 -1.95 -10.46 8.90
N GLY A 98 -3.07 -10.10 8.34
CA GLY A 98 -3.85 -10.89 7.38
C GLY A 98 -3.16 -10.96 6.02
N ILE A 99 -2.79 -9.82 5.44
CA ILE A 99 -2.13 -9.73 4.12
C ILE A 99 -0.81 -10.52 4.12
N ARG A 100 -0.03 -10.44 5.19
CA ARG A 100 1.24 -11.20 5.32
C ARG A 100 1.10 -12.72 5.24
N LYS A 101 -0.09 -13.25 5.47
CA LYS A 101 -0.37 -14.70 5.41
C LYS A 101 -0.79 -15.17 4.03
N ILE A 102 -1.05 -14.27 3.11
CA ILE A 102 -1.47 -14.60 1.76
C ILE A 102 -0.23 -14.89 0.92
N ALA A 103 -0.15 -16.10 0.37
CA ALA A 103 0.89 -16.49 -0.59
C ALA A 103 0.55 -15.94 -1.98
N PHE A 104 0.70 -14.64 -2.18
CA PHE A 104 0.41 -13.98 -3.45
C PHE A 104 1.18 -14.62 -4.62
N PRO A 105 0.63 -14.56 -5.86
CA PRO A 105 1.38 -14.87 -7.06
C PRO A 105 2.67 -14.04 -7.14
N PRO A 106 3.76 -14.58 -7.70
CA PRO A 106 5.07 -13.90 -7.74
C PRO A 106 5.00 -12.48 -8.33
N GLU A 107 4.15 -12.28 -9.32
CA GLU A 107 3.94 -11.00 -9.99
C GLU A 107 3.26 -9.95 -9.10
N LEU A 108 2.52 -10.36 -8.07
CA LEU A 108 1.81 -9.47 -7.15
C LEU A 108 2.50 -9.32 -5.78
N GLN A 109 3.52 -10.13 -5.52
CA GLN A 109 4.23 -10.11 -4.23
C GLN A 109 4.82 -8.72 -3.94
N GLY A 110 5.42 -8.08 -4.96
CA GLY A 110 5.98 -6.73 -4.82
C GLY A 110 4.94 -5.68 -4.45
N ASP A 111 3.74 -5.74 -5.05
CA ASP A 111 2.65 -4.82 -4.74
C ASP A 111 2.09 -5.05 -3.32
N ALA A 112 1.99 -6.32 -2.90
CA ALA A 112 1.60 -6.66 -1.54
C ALA A 112 2.61 -6.13 -0.50
N ASP A 113 3.91 -6.27 -0.74
CA ASP A 113 4.96 -5.77 0.14
C ASP A 113 4.93 -4.23 0.23
N VAL A 114 4.67 -3.54 -0.88
CA VAL A 114 4.53 -2.08 -0.92
C VAL A 114 3.29 -1.64 -0.14
N LEU A 115 2.17 -2.35 -0.26
CA LEU A 115 0.97 -2.08 0.53
C LEU A 115 1.25 -2.27 2.03
N ILE A 116 1.83 -3.40 2.45
CA ILE A 116 2.18 -3.67 3.85
C ILE A 116 3.07 -2.56 4.43
N LYS A 117 4.03 -2.06 3.64
CA LYS A 117 4.90 -0.95 4.07
C LYS A 117 4.12 0.35 4.27
N ALA A 118 3.20 0.66 3.35
CA ALA A 118 2.36 1.85 3.45
C ALA A 118 1.43 1.79 4.67
N ASP A 119 0.76 0.65 4.88
CA ASP A 119 -0.10 0.40 6.05
C ASP A 119 0.68 0.48 7.36
N THR A 120 1.89 -0.08 7.40
CA THR A 120 2.75 0.02 8.60
C THR A 120 3.05 1.48 8.94
N ALA A 121 3.36 2.31 7.94
CA ALA A 121 3.61 3.72 8.14
C ALA A 121 2.35 4.48 8.59
N PHE A 122 1.18 4.16 8.05
CA PHE A 122 -0.10 4.71 8.50
C PHE A 122 -0.39 4.30 9.95
N GLN A 123 -0.27 3.01 10.28
CA GLN A 123 -0.49 2.50 11.62
C GLN A 123 0.34 3.22 12.69
N GLU A 124 1.63 3.48 12.39
CA GLU A 124 2.51 4.20 13.30
C GLU A 124 2.02 5.63 13.55
N ARG A 125 1.59 6.34 12.49
CA ARG A 125 1.04 7.70 12.59
C ARG A 125 -0.29 7.71 13.33
N ALA A 126 -1.19 6.77 13.03
CA ALA A 126 -2.47 6.62 13.74
C ALA A 126 -2.25 6.37 15.24
N ARG A 127 -1.26 5.54 15.61
CA ARG A 127 -0.87 5.34 17.02
C ARG A 127 -0.30 6.60 17.67
N ALA A 128 0.42 7.42 16.91
CA ALA A 128 0.93 8.68 17.43
C ALA A 128 -0.23 9.63 17.77
N VAL A 129 -1.21 9.78 16.86
CA VAL A 129 -2.42 10.57 17.12
C VAL A 129 -3.21 10.02 18.30
N ALA A 130 -3.37 8.69 18.39
CA ALA A 130 -4.07 8.04 19.51
C ALA A 130 -3.42 8.28 20.89
N ARG A 131 -2.15 8.67 20.91
CA ARG A 131 -1.39 9.01 22.15
C ARG A 131 -1.21 10.50 22.37
N ALA A 132 -1.79 11.34 21.52
CA ALA A 132 -1.73 12.80 21.64
C ALA A 132 -2.27 13.25 23.02
N ARG A 133 -1.66 14.27 23.61
CA ARG A 133 -1.98 14.76 24.96
C ARG A 133 -2.86 16.02 24.92
N SER A 134 -3.11 16.57 23.74
CA SER A 134 -3.95 17.75 23.53
C SER A 134 -4.61 17.73 22.17
N LEU A 135 -5.69 18.49 22.01
CA LEU A 135 -6.34 18.68 20.69
C LEU A 135 -5.40 19.36 19.69
N ALA A 136 -4.54 20.26 20.15
CA ALA A 136 -3.54 20.90 19.28
C ALA A 136 -2.55 19.87 18.71
N GLU A 137 -2.11 18.92 19.53
CA GLU A 137 -1.24 17.83 19.10
C GLU A 137 -1.98 16.87 18.13
N VAL A 138 -3.26 16.56 18.40
CA VAL A 138 -4.11 15.79 17.47
C VAL A 138 -4.14 16.46 16.09
N ILE A 139 -4.42 17.78 16.03
CA ILE A 139 -4.48 18.52 14.77
C ILE A 139 -3.14 18.44 14.03
N SER A 140 -2.04 18.66 14.75
CA SER A 140 -0.70 18.60 14.16
C SER A 140 -0.34 17.23 13.57
N LEU A 141 -0.67 16.14 14.29
CA LEU A 141 -0.33 14.79 13.87
C LEU A 141 -1.30 14.19 12.85
N SER A 142 -2.56 14.62 12.84
CA SER A 142 -3.60 14.06 11.96
C SER A 142 -3.34 14.32 10.48
N ALA A 143 -2.73 15.45 10.12
CA ALA A 143 -2.39 15.74 8.72
C ALA A 143 -1.49 14.65 8.14
N ALA A 144 -0.37 14.34 8.80
CA ALA A 144 0.55 13.31 8.35
C ALA A 144 -0.07 11.89 8.38
N ALA A 145 -1.02 11.63 9.29
CA ALA A 145 -1.75 10.37 9.31
C ALA A 145 -2.71 10.26 8.12
N ASN A 146 -3.43 11.33 7.77
CA ASN A 146 -4.31 11.38 6.60
C ASN A 146 -3.52 11.20 5.29
N ASP A 147 -2.39 11.91 5.14
CA ASP A 147 -1.51 11.75 3.96
C ASP A 147 -1.05 10.29 3.81
N ALA A 148 -0.77 9.61 4.93
CA ALA A 148 -0.40 8.20 4.90
C ALA A 148 -1.58 7.30 4.52
N ALA A 149 -2.80 7.61 4.94
CA ALA A 149 -4.01 6.88 4.54
C ALA A 149 -4.27 6.99 3.03
N ASP A 150 -4.03 8.15 2.44
CA ASP A 150 -4.13 8.35 0.99
C ASP A 150 -3.12 7.47 0.24
N VAL A 151 -1.89 7.36 0.76
CA VAL A 151 -0.88 6.45 0.18
C VAL A 151 -1.33 4.99 0.27
N VAL A 152 -1.88 4.56 1.41
CA VAL A 152 -2.44 3.20 1.58
C VAL A 152 -3.53 2.94 0.55
N THR A 153 -4.48 3.86 0.40
CA THR A 153 -5.58 3.76 -0.57
C THR A 153 -5.05 3.58 -1.99
N ALA A 154 -4.06 4.38 -2.39
CA ALA A 154 -3.44 4.26 -3.70
C ALA A 154 -2.73 2.91 -3.91
N LYS A 155 -2.03 2.38 -2.89
CA LYS A 155 -1.34 1.08 -2.99
C LYS A 155 -2.32 -0.10 -2.98
N ALA A 156 -3.38 -0.03 -2.18
CA ALA A 156 -4.45 -1.02 -2.19
C ALA A 156 -5.14 -1.09 -3.56
N ALA A 157 -5.37 0.05 -4.22
CA ALA A 157 -5.95 0.08 -5.56
C ALA A 157 -5.06 -0.63 -6.61
N ILE A 158 -3.72 -0.49 -6.52
CA ILE A 158 -2.78 -1.18 -7.42
C ILE A 158 -2.87 -2.69 -7.22
N LEU A 159 -2.78 -3.18 -5.97
CA LEU A 159 -2.88 -4.61 -5.67
C LEU A 159 -4.24 -5.19 -6.07
N ARG A 160 -5.35 -4.49 -5.79
CA ARG A 160 -6.71 -4.90 -6.21
C ARG A 160 -6.83 -5.04 -7.72
N LYS A 161 -6.24 -4.11 -8.48
CA LYS A 161 -6.21 -4.19 -9.94
C LYS A 161 -5.46 -5.44 -10.41
N GLY A 162 -4.33 -5.76 -9.81
CA GLY A 162 -3.57 -6.99 -10.12
C GLY A 162 -4.32 -8.27 -9.74
N LEU A 163 -5.23 -8.19 -8.76
CA LEU A 163 -6.09 -9.28 -8.33
C LEU A 163 -7.42 -9.37 -9.11
N ASP A 164 -7.61 -8.59 -10.17
CA ASP A 164 -8.88 -8.47 -10.92
C ASP A 164 -10.10 -8.11 -10.04
N LEU A 165 -9.85 -7.51 -8.88
CA LEU A 165 -10.90 -6.96 -8.02
C LEU A 165 -11.25 -5.56 -8.53
N GLY A 166 -12.49 -5.39 -9.02
CA GLY A 166 -13.02 -4.10 -9.46
C GLY A 166 -12.89 -3.00 -8.40
N TYR A 167 -13.01 -1.73 -8.84
CA TYR A 167 -13.04 -0.55 -7.97
C TYR A 167 -14.38 -0.45 -7.25
#